data_59090747a06b7b1807a8f9a4541bbd89
#
_entry.id   59090747a06b7b1807a8f9a4541bbd89
#
_cell.length_a   1.000
_cell.length_b   1.000
_cell.length_c   1.000
_cell.angle_alpha   90.00
_cell.angle_beta   90.00
_cell.angle_gamma   90.00
#
_symmetry.space_group_name_H-M   'P 1'
#
loop_
_entity.id
_entity.type
_entity.pdbx_description
1 polymer ?
#
loop_
_entity_poly.entity_id
_entity_poly.type
_entity_poly.pdbx_seq_one_letter_code
_entity_poly.pdbx_strand_id
1 'polypeptide(L)'
;KIGYYLECNHGMYVNTLYHDWMQEAFKDFMPESAEDFTSSMIVVDGSQQIYEVNKISFLCTINNFDQIYNDLHEHFNIIKNTIPMIREVSGEISIKGIHKADAADILLKHIGLEDLSTIAIGDSDNDIELLQHVDIGICMGNGTEKCKAVCDEITDDVEHDGLYKSFIKHNLIESR
;
A
#
# COMPACT_ATOMS: atom_id res chain seq x y z
N LYS A 1 18.12 11.14 11.20
CA LYS A 1 16.73 11.52 11.52
C LYS A 1 15.81 10.71 10.62
N ILE A 2 14.68 10.25 11.14
CA ILE A 2 13.69 9.46 10.43
C ILE A 2 12.37 10.23 10.48
N GLY A 3 11.80 10.50 9.30
CA GLY A 3 10.43 10.94 9.15
C GLY A 3 9.51 9.73 9.24
N TYR A 4 8.37 9.81 9.89
CA TYR A 4 7.42 8.72 9.95
C TYR A 4 5.97 9.22 9.85
N TYR A 5 5.16 8.32 9.34
CA TYR A 5 3.72 8.43 9.20
C TYR A 5 3.07 7.15 9.76
N LEU A 6 2.13 7.32 10.66
CA LEU A 6 1.41 6.23 11.31
C LEU A 6 -0.02 6.20 10.78
N GLU A 7 -0.42 5.12 10.14
CA GLU A 7 -1.82 4.84 9.80
C GLU A 7 -2.50 4.20 11.00
N CYS A 8 -3.49 4.88 11.54
CA CYS A 8 -4.26 4.43 12.69
C CYS A 8 -5.76 4.43 12.39
N ASN A 9 -6.54 3.69 13.19
CA ASN A 9 -8.00 3.64 13.03
C ASN A 9 -8.67 5.02 13.15
N HIS A 10 -8.04 5.95 13.87
CA HIS A 10 -8.61 7.25 14.20
C HIS A 10 -7.93 8.44 13.52
N GLY A 11 -6.99 8.20 12.62
CA GLY A 11 -6.32 9.29 11.90
C GLY A 11 -4.90 8.96 11.46
N MET A 12 -4.30 9.95 10.86
CA MET A 12 -2.94 9.91 10.32
C MET A 12 -2.03 10.75 11.21
N TYR A 13 -1.05 10.12 11.85
CA TYR A 13 -0.12 10.78 12.75
C TYR A 13 1.27 10.85 12.12
N VAL A 14 1.86 12.03 12.10
CA VAL A 14 3.17 12.27 11.47
C VAL A 14 4.10 13.03 12.39
N ASN A 15 5.40 12.80 12.28
CA ASN A 15 6.34 13.75 12.87
C ASN A 15 6.57 14.94 11.92
N THR A 16 7.08 16.03 12.46
CA THR A 16 7.35 17.27 11.72
C THR A 16 8.19 17.02 10.46
N LEU A 17 9.20 16.16 10.54
CA LEU A 17 10.08 15.88 9.40
C LEU A 17 9.33 15.25 8.22
N TYR A 18 8.42 14.30 8.48
CA TYR A 18 7.61 13.68 7.44
C TYR A 18 6.57 14.66 6.89
N HIS A 19 5.93 15.41 7.77
CA HIS A 19 4.95 16.44 7.39
C HIS A 19 5.55 17.48 6.44
N ASP A 20 6.69 18.07 6.82
CA ASP A 20 7.35 19.10 6.02
C ASP A 20 7.80 18.57 4.66
N TRP A 21 8.33 17.34 4.64
CA TRP A 21 8.71 16.68 3.40
C TRP A 21 7.50 16.43 2.49
N MET A 22 6.38 15.97 3.04
CA MET A 22 5.16 15.75 2.27
C MET A 22 4.62 17.05 1.70
N GLN A 23 4.60 18.12 2.47
CA GLN A 23 4.19 19.44 1.97
C GLN A 23 5.03 19.89 0.78
N GLU A 24 6.34 19.69 0.83
CA GLU A 24 7.25 20.09 -0.25
C GLU A 24 7.06 19.18 -1.49
N ALA A 25 7.00 17.88 -1.31
CA ALA A 25 6.81 16.93 -2.40
C ALA A 25 5.46 17.11 -3.12
N PHE A 26 4.37 17.33 -2.37
CA PHE A 26 3.05 17.52 -2.98
C PHE A 26 2.89 18.85 -3.73
N LYS A 27 3.63 19.90 -3.35
CA LYS A 27 3.64 21.16 -4.12
C LYS A 27 4.10 20.95 -5.56
N ASP A 28 5.02 20.02 -5.77
CA ASP A 28 5.58 19.75 -7.11
C ASP A 28 4.65 18.81 -7.94
N PHE A 29 3.95 17.87 -7.29
CA PHE A 29 3.15 16.86 -7.97
C PHE A 29 1.65 17.15 -8.03
N MET A 30 1.09 17.76 -6.98
CA MET A 30 -0.35 18.06 -6.85
C MET A 30 -0.57 19.37 -6.08
N PRO A 31 -0.20 20.53 -6.66
CA PRO A 31 -0.20 21.80 -5.94
C PRO A 31 -1.57 22.21 -5.39
N GLU A 32 -2.66 21.86 -6.09
CA GLU A 32 -4.03 22.21 -5.68
C GLU A 32 -4.55 21.36 -4.51
N SER A 33 -3.95 20.19 -4.27
CA SER A 33 -4.39 19.24 -3.23
C SER A 33 -3.40 19.12 -2.06
N ALA A 34 -2.24 19.76 -2.15
CA ALA A 34 -1.16 19.60 -1.16
C ALA A 34 -1.59 20.05 0.24
N GLU A 35 -2.26 21.20 0.33
CA GLU A 35 -2.71 21.76 1.60
C GLU A 35 -3.85 20.93 2.22
N ASP A 36 -4.81 20.52 1.42
CA ASP A 36 -5.93 19.69 1.88
C ASP A 36 -5.45 18.32 2.40
N PHE A 37 -4.51 17.68 1.69
CA PHE A 37 -3.96 16.40 2.10
C PHE A 37 -3.17 16.50 3.41
N THR A 38 -2.26 17.47 3.52
CA THR A 38 -1.43 17.61 4.72
C THR A 38 -2.20 18.16 5.92
N SER A 39 -3.29 18.91 5.71
CA SER A 39 -4.15 19.43 6.78
C SER A 39 -4.88 18.31 7.54
N SER A 40 -5.07 17.15 6.92
CA SER A 40 -5.67 15.97 7.57
C SER A 40 -4.69 15.21 8.48
N MET A 41 -3.40 15.55 8.44
CA MET A 41 -2.36 14.91 9.24
C MET A 41 -2.25 15.54 10.63
N ILE A 42 -2.15 14.70 11.65
CA ILE A 42 -1.94 15.13 13.04
C ILE A 42 -0.44 15.10 13.31
N VAL A 43 0.16 16.30 13.45
CA VAL A 43 1.59 16.40 13.74
C VAL A 43 1.85 16.10 15.21
N VAL A 44 2.79 15.16 15.47
CA VAL A 44 3.17 14.71 16.80
C VAL A 44 4.67 14.88 17.04
N ASP A 45 5.05 15.14 18.28
CA ASP A 45 6.45 15.35 18.69
C ASP A 45 7.12 14.12 19.30
N GLY A 46 6.40 12.99 19.35
CA GLY A 46 6.89 11.74 19.93
C GLY A 46 6.68 11.60 21.45
N SER A 47 6.10 12.60 22.10
CA SER A 47 5.72 12.50 23.52
C SER A 47 4.38 11.81 23.73
N GLN A 48 3.55 11.76 22.69
CA GLN A 48 2.23 11.15 22.70
C GLN A 48 2.35 9.64 22.55
N GLN A 49 1.53 8.91 23.30
CA GLN A 49 1.34 7.48 23.10
C GLN A 49 0.22 7.27 22.06
N ILE A 50 0.57 6.68 20.93
CA ILE A 50 -0.35 6.41 19.81
C ILE A 50 -0.70 4.91 19.85
N TYR A 51 -1.99 4.60 19.75
CA TYR A 51 -2.52 3.23 19.78
C TYR A 51 -3.13 2.86 18.44
N GLU A 52 -3.35 1.57 18.22
CA GLU A 52 -4.02 1.02 17.04
C GLU A 52 -3.33 1.43 15.72
N VAL A 53 -2.00 1.37 15.72
CA VAL A 53 -1.19 1.62 14.53
C VAL A 53 -1.27 0.39 13.62
N ASN A 54 -1.82 0.55 12.43
CA ASN A 54 -1.99 -0.52 11.44
C ASN A 54 -0.75 -0.66 10.54
N LYS A 55 -0.17 0.48 10.16
CA LYS A 55 1.01 0.54 9.30
C LYS A 55 1.84 1.78 9.64
N ILE A 56 3.14 1.67 9.45
CA ILE A 56 4.08 2.78 9.56
C ILE A 56 4.74 2.97 8.20
N SER A 57 4.63 4.16 7.62
CA SER A 57 5.48 4.58 6.53
C SER A 57 6.60 5.45 7.06
N PHE A 58 7.82 5.27 6.56
CA PHE A 58 8.96 6.03 7.02
C PHE A 58 9.79 6.57 5.86
N LEU A 59 10.46 7.68 6.15
CA LEU A 59 11.43 8.33 5.28
C LEU A 59 12.74 8.46 6.05
N CYS A 60 13.84 7.97 5.48
CA CYS A 60 15.14 7.99 6.13
C CYS A 60 16.24 8.45 5.18
N THR A 61 17.41 8.72 5.70
CA THR A 61 18.61 8.85 4.87
C THR A 61 19.05 7.47 4.36
N ILE A 62 19.76 7.41 3.24
CA ILE A 62 20.14 6.18 2.52
C ILE A 62 20.75 5.11 3.45
N ASN A 63 21.54 5.51 4.43
CA ASN A 63 22.22 4.55 5.32
C ASN A 63 21.35 4.03 6.48
N ASN A 64 20.12 4.51 6.64
CA ASN A 64 19.28 4.14 7.78
C ASN A 64 18.28 3.04 7.47
N PHE A 65 17.99 2.75 6.19
CA PHE A 65 17.06 1.69 5.83
C PHE A 65 17.55 0.32 6.31
N ASP A 66 18.80 -0.02 6.02
CA ASP A 66 19.39 -1.30 6.41
C ASP A 66 19.44 -1.46 7.94
N GLN A 67 19.65 -0.38 8.67
CA GLN A 67 19.60 -0.40 10.13
C GLN A 67 18.17 -0.69 10.62
N ILE A 68 17.16 0.03 10.10
CA ILE A 68 15.75 -0.21 10.45
C ILE A 68 15.37 -1.66 10.14
N TYR A 69 15.76 -2.15 8.96
CA TYR A 69 15.51 -3.53 8.57
C TYR A 69 16.15 -4.52 9.54
N ASN A 70 17.43 -4.38 9.83
CA ASN A 70 18.15 -5.29 10.72
C ASN A 70 17.60 -5.29 12.16
N ASP A 71 17.16 -4.14 12.64
CA ASP A 71 16.64 -4.00 14.00
C ASP A 71 15.22 -4.56 14.17
N LEU A 72 14.40 -4.56 13.10
CA LEU A 72 12.97 -4.80 13.22
C LEU A 72 12.43 -5.99 12.41
N HIS A 73 13.18 -6.50 11.40
CA HIS A 73 12.69 -7.52 10.46
C HIS A 73 12.31 -8.86 11.12
N GLU A 74 12.81 -9.15 12.31
CA GLU A 74 12.41 -10.36 13.05
C GLU A 74 10.95 -10.31 13.52
N HIS A 75 10.44 -9.12 13.81
CA HIS A 75 9.12 -8.91 14.40
C HIS A 75 8.10 -8.31 13.42
N PHE A 76 8.57 -7.59 12.40
CA PHE A 76 7.74 -6.86 11.45
C PHE A 76 8.07 -7.22 10.02
N ASN A 77 7.09 -7.04 9.14
CA ASN A 77 7.31 -7.03 7.72
C ASN A 77 7.79 -5.63 7.31
N ILE A 78 8.94 -5.53 6.64
CA ILE A 78 9.54 -4.26 6.23
C ILE A 78 9.83 -4.33 4.73
N ILE A 79 9.21 -3.43 3.99
CA ILE A 79 9.36 -3.36 2.54
C ILE A 79 9.81 -1.96 2.12
N LYS A 80 10.60 -1.88 1.05
CA LYS A 80 10.92 -0.61 0.40
C LYS A 80 9.69 -0.06 -0.31
N ASN A 81 9.57 1.27 -0.36
CA ASN A 81 8.51 1.92 -1.12
C ASN A 81 8.60 1.57 -2.61
N THR A 82 7.47 1.48 -3.28
CA THR A 82 7.39 1.17 -4.72
C THR A 82 7.60 2.40 -5.60
N ILE A 83 7.48 3.62 -5.05
CA ILE A 83 7.70 4.87 -5.78
C ILE A 83 9.19 5.02 -6.10
N PRO A 84 9.61 5.00 -7.38
CA PRO A 84 11.03 4.95 -7.76
C PRO A 84 11.88 6.08 -7.16
N MET A 85 11.32 7.28 -7.07
CA MET A 85 12.01 8.49 -6.62
C MET A 85 12.42 8.46 -5.15
N ILE A 86 11.68 7.73 -4.30
CA ILE A 86 11.91 7.64 -2.86
C ILE A 86 12.20 6.23 -2.36
N ARG A 87 12.24 5.25 -3.26
CA ARG A 87 12.38 3.83 -2.93
C ARG A 87 13.57 3.52 -2.03
N GLU A 88 14.72 4.15 -2.27
CA GLU A 88 15.96 3.87 -1.54
C GLU A 88 16.01 4.53 -0.15
N VAL A 89 15.14 5.51 0.09
CA VAL A 89 15.12 6.28 1.33
C VAL A 89 13.81 6.12 2.11
N SER A 90 12.88 5.31 1.65
CA SER A 90 11.58 5.12 2.31
C SER A 90 11.13 3.66 2.31
N GLY A 91 10.24 3.36 3.21
CA GLY A 91 9.67 2.03 3.33
C GLY A 91 8.43 2.00 4.19
N GLU A 92 7.87 0.81 4.30
CA GLU A 92 6.70 0.53 5.12
C GLU A 92 7.03 -0.58 6.13
N ILE A 93 6.49 -0.44 7.32
CA ILE A 93 6.54 -1.44 8.39
C ILE A 93 5.12 -1.86 8.69
N SER A 94 4.84 -3.15 8.62
CA SER A 94 3.55 -3.74 8.94
C SER A 94 3.70 -4.96 9.85
N ILE A 95 2.59 -5.41 10.41
CA ILE A 95 2.58 -6.61 11.26
C ILE A 95 2.92 -7.82 10.42
N LYS A 96 3.85 -8.64 10.91
CA LYS A 96 4.30 -9.84 10.24
C LYS A 96 3.20 -10.91 10.23
N GLY A 97 3.04 -11.57 9.08
CA GLY A 97 2.05 -12.63 8.91
C GLY A 97 0.62 -12.13 8.71
N ILE A 98 0.42 -10.83 8.46
CA ILE A 98 -0.87 -10.28 8.00
C ILE A 98 -0.68 -9.80 6.56
N HIS A 99 -1.39 -10.45 5.65
CA HIS A 99 -1.37 -10.13 4.22
C HIS A 99 -2.75 -9.68 3.75
N LYS A 100 -2.84 -9.12 2.55
CA LYS A 100 -4.12 -8.75 1.92
C LYS A 100 -5.04 -9.96 1.75
N ALA A 101 -4.49 -11.15 1.54
CA ALA A 101 -5.23 -12.39 1.45
C ALA A 101 -5.96 -12.74 2.76
N ASP A 102 -5.26 -12.69 3.90
CA ASP A 102 -5.89 -12.92 5.21
C ASP A 102 -7.02 -11.92 5.50
N ALA A 103 -6.81 -10.65 5.12
CA ALA A 103 -7.82 -9.61 5.28
C ALA A 103 -9.05 -9.88 4.40
N ALA A 104 -8.87 -10.40 3.18
CA ALA A 104 -9.95 -10.79 2.29
C ALA A 104 -10.78 -11.93 2.91
N ASP A 105 -10.13 -12.98 3.42
CA ASP A 105 -10.82 -14.10 4.07
C ASP A 105 -11.62 -13.65 5.30
N ILE A 106 -11.01 -12.82 6.15
CA ILE A 106 -11.69 -12.28 7.33
C ILE A 106 -12.91 -11.46 6.91
N LEU A 107 -12.79 -10.62 5.88
CA LEU A 107 -13.89 -9.82 5.37
C LEU A 107 -15.01 -10.69 4.81
N LEU A 108 -14.69 -11.63 3.91
CA LEU A 108 -15.66 -12.54 3.28
C LEU A 108 -16.43 -13.31 4.34
N LYS A 109 -15.74 -13.85 5.34
CA LYS A 109 -16.35 -14.54 6.46
C LYS A 109 -17.24 -13.62 7.29
N HIS A 110 -16.81 -12.39 7.55
CA HIS A 110 -17.59 -11.42 8.33
C HIS A 110 -18.91 -11.04 7.67
N ILE A 111 -18.92 -10.96 6.33
CA ILE A 111 -20.13 -10.61 5.56
C ILE A 111 -20.89 -11.84 5.05
N GLY A 112 -20.45 -13.06 5.36
CA GLY A 112 -21.11 -14.33 5.01
C GLY A 112 -21.07 -14.65 3.52
N LEU A 113 -19.95 -14.34 2.84
CA LEU A 113 -19.73 -14.54 1.41
C LEU A 113 -18.52 -15.43 1.11
N GLU A 114 -18.06 -16.23 2.05
CA GLU A 114 -16.90 -17.11 1.92
C GLU A 114 -17.03 -18.20 0.84
N ASP A 115 -18.25 -18.54 0.45
CA ASP A 115 -18.52 -19.55 -0.57
C ASP A 115 -18.61 -18.97 -2.01
N LEU A 116 -18.42 -17.66 -2.18
CA LEU A 116 -18.50 -17.04 -3.50
C LEU A 116 -17.13 -17.01 -4.18
N SER A 117 -17.16 -17.07 -5.53
CA SER A 117 -15.95 -16.89 -6.34
C SER A 117 -15.39 -15.48 -6.17
N THR A 118 -14.07 -15.43 -6.07
CA THR A 118 -13.31 -14.23 -5.78
C THR A 118 -12.42 -13.80 -6.95
N ILE A 119 -12.35 -12.50 -7.19
CA ILE A 119 -11.44 -11.91 -8.19
C ILE A 119 -10.63 -10.83 -7.49
N ALA A 120 -9.32 -10.83 -7.68
CA ALA A 120 -8.46 -9.74 -7.24
C ALA A 120 -7.69 -9.15 -8.42
N ILE A 121 -7.47 -7.84 -8.36
CA ILE A 121 -6.65 -7.11 -9.34
C ILE A 121 -5.54 -6.38 -8.57
N GLY A 122 -4.30 -6.51 -9.03
CA GLY A 122 -3.13 -5.92 -8.39
C GLY A 122 -2.05 -5.55 -9.39
N ASP A 123 -1.03 -4.82 -8.93
CA ASP A 123 0.06 -4.34 -9.79
C ASP A 123 1.45 -4.43 -9.14
N SER A 124 1.55 -4.71 -7.86
CA SER A 124 2.82 -4.65 -7.13
C SER A 124 3.08 -5.87 -6.24
N ASP A 125 4.31 -5.95 -5.73
CA ASP A 125 4.79 -7.12 -4.98
C ASP A 125 3.95 -7.41 -3.72
N ASN A 126 3.28 -6.41 -3.14
CA ASN A 126 2.39 -6.59 -1.98
C ASN A 126 1.01 -7.15 -2.32
N ASP A 127 0.70 -7.38 -3.61
CA ASP A 127 -0.54 -8.00 -4.07
C ASP A 127 -0.36 -9.49 -4.37
N ILE A 128 0.88 -9.97 -4.42
CA ILE A 128 1.22 -11.33 -4.85
C ILE A 128 0.44 -12.38 -4.07
N GLU A 129 0.44 -12.30 -2.75
CA GLU A 129 -0.26 -13.27 -1.91
C GLU A 129 -1.78 -13.24 -2.16
N LEU A 130 -2.36 -12.05 -2.38
CA LEU A 130 -3.77 -11.92 -2.68
C LEU A 130 -4.11 -12.51 -4.06
N LEU A 131 -3.32 -12.20 -5.10
CA LEU A 131 -3.53 -12.71 -6.45
C LEU A 131 -3.42 -14.24 -6.54
N GLN A 132 -2.56 -14.86 -5.73
CA GLN A 132 -2.42 -16.31 -5.66
C GLN A 132 -3.51 -16.99 -4.81
N HIS A 133 -4.20 -16.22 -3.96
CA HIS A 133 -5.16 -16.74 -3.00
C HIS A 133 -6.59 -16.80 -3.56
N VAL A 134 -6.97 -15.84 -4.38
CA VAL A 134 -8.31 -15.74 -4.99
C VAL A 134 -8.50 -16.73 -6.13
N ASP A 135 -9.76 -16.94 -6.56
CA ASP A 135 -10.06 -17.85 -7.69
C ASP A 135 -9.53 -17.32 -9.02
N ILE A 136 -9.49 -16.01 -9.21
CA ILE A 136 -8.92 -15.36 -10.40
C ILE A 136 -8.08 -14.16 -9.98
N GLY A 137 -6.77 -14.31 -10.04
CA GLY A 137 -5.81 -13.22 -9.81
C GLY A 137 -5.44 -12.52 -11.12
N ILE A 138 -5.65 -11.22 -11.22
CA ILE A 138 -5.39 -10.41 -12.41
C ILE A 138 -4.29 -9.39 -12.12
N CYS A 139 -3.22 -9.39 -12.91
CA CYS A 139 -2.18 -8.37 -12.83
C CYS A 139 -2.42 -7.27 -13.85
N MET A 140 -2.26 -6.01 -13.44
CA MET A 140 -2.28 -4.86 -14.35
C MET A 140 -1.09 -4.90 -15.32
N GLY A 141 -1.25 -4.38 -16.54
CA GLY A 141 -0.21 -4.36 -17.56
C GLY A 141 1.05 -3.59 -17.15
N ASN A 142 0.90 -2.56 -16.33
CA ASN A 142 1.99 -1.82 -15.69
C ASN A 142 2.54 -2.49 -14.41
N GLY A 143 2.04 -3.66 -14.04
CA GLY A 143 2.46 -4.35 -12.82
C GLY A 143 3.90 -4.88 -12.87
N THR A 144 4.44 -5.23 -11.70
CA THR A 144 5.79 -5.80 -11.59
C THR A 144 5.89 -7.17 -12.27
N GLU A 145 7.09 -7.54 -12.74
CA GLU A 145 7.31 -8.85 -13.37
C GLU A 145 7.02 -10.00 -12.40
N LYS A 146 7.22 -9.80 -11.09
CA LYS A 146 6.88 -10.80 -10.08
C LYS A 146 5.36 -10.98 -9.95
N CYS A 147 4.60 -9.86 -9.98
CA CYS A 147 3.15 -9.87 -9.96
C CYS A 147 2.60 -10.61 -11.20
N LYS A 148 3.09 -10.25 -12.39
CA LYS A 148 2.74 -10.90 -13.66
C LYS A 148 3.07 -12.40 -13.70
N ALA A 149 4.13 -12.81 -13.02
CA ALA A 149 4.56 -14.22 -13.02
C ALA A 149 3.65 -15.14 -12.18
N VAL A 150 2.82 -14.61 -11.29
CA VAL A 150 2.00 -15.38 -10.35
C VAL A 150 0.51 -15.26 -10.59
N CYS A 151 0.05 -14.32 -11.39
CA CYS A 151 -1.37 -14.10 -11.69
C CYS A 151 -1.89 -15.07 -12.74
N ASP A 152 -3.22 -15.28 -12.77
CA ASP A 152 -3.90 -16.09 -13.78
C ASP A 152 -4.05 -15.33 -15.09
N GLU A 153 -4.18 -13.99 -15.01
CA GLU A 153 -4.42 -13.12 -16.16
C GLU A 153 -3.63 -11.83 -16.04
N ILE A 154 -3.26 -11.27 -17.20
CA ILE A 154 -2.71 -9.92 -17.31
C ILE A 154 -3.71 -9.09 -18.11
N THR A 155 -4.14 -7.97 -17.55
CA THR A 155 -4.96 -6.98 -18.26
C THR A 155 -4.10 -5.86 -18.84
N ASP A 156 -4.72 -4.87 -19.50
CA ASP A 156 -4.01 -3.69 -19.96
C ASP A 156 -3.52 -2.84 -18.77
N ASP A 157 -2.67 -1.88 -19.06
CA ASP A 157 -2.16 -0.95 -18.03
C ASP A 157 -3.23 0.10 -17.63
N VAL A 158 -2.89 0.91 -16.64
CA VAL A 158 -3.79 1.94 -16.09
C VAL A 158 -4.15 3.01 -17.14
N GLU A 159 -3.24 3.34 -18.06
CA GLU A 159 -3.45 4.34 -19.11
C GLU A 159 -4.37 3.82 -20.26
N HIS A 160 -4.56 2.51 -20.31
CA HIS A 160 -5.36 1.83 -21.34
C HIS A 160 -6.61 1.15 -20.76
N ASP A 161 -7.15 1.68 -19.66
CA ASP A 161 -8.39 1.19 -19.03
C ASP A 161 -8.36 -0.29 -18.59
N GLY A 162 -7.20 -0.81 -18.16
CA GLY A 162 -7.03 -2.22 -17.80
C GLY A 162 -8.02 -2.70 -16.74
N LEU A 163 -8.27 -1.91 -15.69
CA LEU A 163 -9.25 -2.23 -14.67
C LEU A 163 -10.67 -2.37 -15.23
N TYR A 164 -11.11 -1.39 -16.03
CA TYR A 164 -12.43 -1.40 -16.66
C TYR A 164 -12.61 -2.61 -17.60
N LYS A 165 -11.60 -2.90 -18.42
CA LYS A 165 -11.62 -4.06 -19.33
C LYS A 165 -11.71 -5.38 -18.58
N SER A 166 -11.02 -5.52 -17.45
CA SER A 166 -11.15 -6.70 -16.58
C SER A 166 -12.56 -6.86 -16.04
N PHE A 167 -13.19 -5.78 -15.60
CA PHE A 167 -14.57 -5.82 -15.11
C PHE A 167 -15.57 -6.23 -16.19
N ILE A 168 -15.41 -5.73 -17.42
CA ILE A 168 -16.23 -6.17 -18.57
C ILE A 168 -16.00 -7.64 -18.89
N LYS A 169 -14.74 -8.07 -18.98
CA LYS A 169 -14.36 -9.45 -19.30
C LYS A 169 -15.00 -10.46 -18.36
N HIS A 170 -15.05 -10.13 -17.08
CA HIS A 170 -15.60 -11.00 -16.03
C HIS A 170 -17.09 -10.71 -15.74
N ASN A 171 -17.78 -9.93 -16.57
CA ASN A 171 -19.20 -9.58 -16.43
C ASN A 171 -19.56 -8.93 -15.08
N LEU A 172 -18.63 -8.20 -14.48
CA LEU A 172 -18.87 -7.48 -13.23
C LEU A 172 -19.60 -6.16 -13.46
N ILE A 173 -19.51 -5.61 -14.66
CA ILE A 173 -20.23 -4.41 -15.14
C ILE A 173 -20.65 -4.60 -16.59
N GLU A 174 -21.66 -3.84 -17.06
CA GLU A 174 -22.07 -3.79 -18.47
C GLU A 174 -21.16 -2.86 -19.27
N SER A 175 -20.90 -3.23 -20.52
CA SER A 175 -20.19 -2.33 -21.46
C SER A 175 -21.05 -1.10 -21.77
N ARG A 176 -20.46 0.06 -21.67
CA ARG A 176 -21.11 1.33 -22.09
C ARG A 176 -21.05 1.53 -23.59
#